data_50fc7db622988eea397bb86399cfc337
#
_entry.id   50fc7db622988eea397bb86399cfc337
#
_cell.length_a   1.000
_cell.length_b   1.000
_cell.length_c   1.000
_cell.angle_alpha   90.00
_cell.angle_beta   90.00
_cell.angle_gamma   90.00
#
_symmetry.space_group_name_H-M   'P 1'
#
loop_
_entity.id
_entity.type
_entity.pdbx_description
1 polymer ?
#
loop_
_entity_poly.entity_id
_entity_poly.type
_entity_poly.pdbx_seq_one_letter_code
_entity_poly.pdbx_strand_id
1 'polypeptide(L)'
;MLSNNLIKRDTTGAFALIDSLVRHEVKHIFGYPGGAILPIYDELYAWEQEGFIEHILVRHEQGAAHASDAYSRATGSVGVCFATSGPGATNLVTGIATAHMDSVAMVCITGQVGRSFIGTDAFQEVDIFGVTLPIVKHSYVVRNTSEMGKTIAAAFFIAKYGRPGPVLVDIPKDVGLEKIEYIPVIPGNIKLPGCPSIIKYDQKKIIQTINLIRQSSQPLLYVGGGAIVSEAYKQVTELVNYLEIPIATTLMGKGIIDENHPLSLGMLGMHGTVYANYAVSECDLLIALGARFDDRVTGKLDEFACHAQVIHVDIDPAEVGKNRTPQVGIVSDVKEFIEDLLILLKKENNIDKEQVQSWRNRLNRWRDEYPLLVPKNANTLSPQEVISQISSHSNNAYFTTDVGQHQMWAAQFVKTSQRRWLTSAGLGTMGYGLPAAIGAQVAHPDEQIICISGDASFQMNIQELGTVAQYGLPIKIIVINNKWQGMVRQWQQAFYGERYSHSNMEKGAPNFVKVAEAYGIRGVSINNRQELNSRIKEILDYDGPILVDIKVVPDENCYPMVAPGKSNAQMIGV
;
A
#
# COMPACT_ATOMS: atom_id res chain seq x y z
N MET A 1 28.11 14.92 -14.05
CA MET A 1 27.77 14.34 -15.36
C MET A 1 27.90 12.83 -15.29
N LEU A 2 26.78 12.15 -15.33
CA LEU A 2 26.71 10.68 -15.41
C LEU A 2 27.15 10.29 -16.84
N SER A 3 28.45 10.12 -17.07
CA SER A 3 28.90 9.49 -18.31
C SER A 3 28.52 8.01 -18.23
N ASN A 4 27.98 7.42 -19.30
CA ASN A 4 27.80 5.96 -19.45
C ASN A 4 29.15 5.20 -19.41
N ASN A 5 30.24 5.88 -19.16
CA ASN A 5 31.55 5.31 -19.07
C ASN A 5 31.77 4.75 -17.67
N LEU A 6 32.00 3.44 -17.59
CA LEU A 6 32.47 2.72 -16.40
C LEU A 6 33.93 3.13 -16.11
N ILE A 7 34.17 4.41 -15.84
CA ILE A 7 35.51 4.94 -15.56
C ILE A 7 35.77 4.66 -14.08
N LYS A 8 36.81 3.90 -13.85
CA LYS A 8 37.41 3.65 -12.55
C LYS A 8 37.89 4.97 -11.94
N ARG A 9 37.56 5.27 -10.70
CA ARG A 9 37.98 6.49 -10.00
C ARG A 9 38.22 6.26 -8.51
N ASP A 10 39.18 7.00 -7.98
CA ASP A 10 39.41 7.07 -6.55
C ASP A 10 38.33 7.93 -5.91
N THR A 11 37.58 7.37 -4.96
CA THR A 11 36.46 8.05 -4.28
C THR A 11 36.19 7.44 -2.92
N THR A 12 35.13 7.90 -2.23
CA THR A 12 34.70 7.38 -0.93
C THR A 12 33.57 6.36 -1.05
N GLY A 13 33.35 5.59 0.00
CA GLY A 13 32.17 4.70 0.08
C GLY A 13 30.85 5.47 0.01
N ALA A 14 30.80 6.66 0.60
CA ALA A 14 29.63 7.56 0.53
C ALA A 14 29.32 7.97 -0.92
N PHE A 15 30.35 8.40 -1.67
CA PHE A 15 30.20 8.70 -3.09
C PHE A 15 29.68 7.49 -3.88
N ALA A 16 30.28 6.30 -3.66
CA ALA A 16 29.87 5.09 -4.36
C ALA A 16 28.41 4.72 -4.07
N LEU A 17 27.92 5.00 -2.86
CA LEU A 17 26.51 4.85 -2.51
C LEU A 17 25.62 5.80 -3.30
N ILE A 18 25.87 7.12 -3.23
CA ILE A 18 25.00 8.12 -3.87
C ILE A 18 25.03 7.96 -5.39
N ASP A 19 26.20 7.76 -6.01
CA ASP A 19 26.31 7.45 -7.46
C ASP A 19 25.48 6.22 -7.83
N SER A 20 25.49 5.16 -6.99
CA SER A 20 24.68 3.97 -7.23
C SER A 20 23.18 4.27 -7.15
N LEU A 21 22.71 5.06 -6.18
CA LEU A 21 21.30 5.45 -6.07
C LEU A 21 20.84 6.26 -7.29
N VAL A 22 21.63 7.25 -7.72
CA VAL A 22 21.30 8.06 -8.89
C VAL A 22 21.29 7.23 -10.17
N ARG A 23 22.19 6.24 -10.33
CA ARG A 23 22.15 5.28 -11.45
C ARG A 23 20.94 4.38 -11.44
N HIS A 24 20.35 4.10 -10.26
CA HIS A 24 19.08 3.42 -10.11
C HIS A 24 17.86 4.35 -10.24
N GLU A 25 18.08 5.58 -10.77
CA GLU A 25 17.04 6.59 -11.02
C GLU A 25 16.31 7.06 -9.76
N VAL A 26 16.94 6.93 -8.58
CA VAL A 26 16.40 7.49 -7.35
C VAL A 26 16.39 8.99 -7.44
N LYS A 27 15.20 9.61 -7.34
CA LYS A 27 15.00 11.05 -7.37
C LYS A 27 14.82 11.63 -5.97
N HIS A 28 14.20 10.88 -5.08
CA HIS A 28 13.87 11.35 -3.73
C HIS A 28 14.28 10.31 -2.70
N ILE A 29 14.80 10.80 -1.58
CA ILE A 29 15.14 10.02 -0.39
C ILE A 29 14.39 10.63 0.79
N PHE A 30 13.74 9.81 1.60
CA PHE A 30 13.09 10.25 2.83
C PHE A 30 13.97 9.87 4.01
N GLY A 31 14.26 10.80 4.91
CA GLY A 31 15.16 10.43 6.00
C GLY A 31 15.32 11.44 7.10
N TYR A 32 16.09 11.03 8.12
CA TYR A 32 16.47 11.86 9.24
C TYR A 32 17.96 11.69 9.54
N PRO A 33 18.76 12.76 9.58
CA PRO A 33 20.20 12.67 9.80
C PRO A 33 20.56 12.31 11.24
N GLY A 34 21.75 11.71 11.41
CA GLY A 34 22.33 11.43 12.71
C GLY A 34 23.78 11.00 12.60
N GLY A 35 24.47 10.90 13.73
CA GLY A 35 25.94 10.82 13.79
C GLY A 35 26.62 9.73 12.98
N ALA A 36 25.99 8.55 12.87
CA ALA A 36 26.61 7.43 12.14
C ALA A 36 26.45 7.53 10.62
N ILE A 37 25.41 8.21 10.11
CA ILE A 37 25.13 8.36 8.68
C ILE A 37 25.68 9.68 8.09
N LEU A 38 26.27 10.56 8.90
CA LEU A 38 26.79 11.86 8.46
C LEU A 38 27.74 11.81 7.26
N PRO A 39 28.65 10.85 7.11
CA PRO A 39 29.48 10.78 5.90
C PRO A 39 28.67 10.66 4.61
N ILE A 40 27.52 10.00 4.67
CA ILE A 40 26.61 9.86 3.52
C ILE A 40 25.84 11.16 3.27
N TYR A 41 25.40 11.85 4.32
CA TYR A 41 24.73 13.15 4.21
C TYR A 41 25.66 14.26 3.73
N ASP A 42 26.94 14.22 4.10
CA ASP A 42 27.96 15.16 3.60
C ASP A 42 28.14 15.03 2.09
N GLU A 43 28.25 13.81 1.61
CA GLU A 43 28.32 13.55 0.16
C GLU A 43 27.02 13.93 -0.56
N LEU A 44 25.85 13.58 0.01
CA LEU A 44 24.53 13.85 -0.55
C LEU A 44 24.32 15.34 -0.83
N TYR A 45 24.86 16.23 0.04
CA TYR A 45 24.76 17.68 -0.12
C TYR A 45 25.21 18.16 -1.51
N ALA A 46 26.35 17.66 -2.01
CA ALA A 46 26.84 18.04 -3.33
C ALA A 46 25.91 17.59 -4.47
N TRP A 47 25.37 16.38 -4.36
CA TRP A 47 24.45 15.83 -5.37
C TRP A 47 23.08 16.51 -5.38
N GLU A 48 22.62 17.00 -4.24
CA GLU A 48 21.41 17.85 -4.14
C GLU A 48 21.64 19.20 -4.79
N GLN A 49 22.79 19.85 -4.55
CA GLN A 49 23.11 21.15 -5.18
C GLN A 49 23.19 21.05 -6.71
N GLU A 50 23.55 19.90 -7.25
CA GLU A 50 23.56 19.63 -8.69
C GLU A 50 22.21 19.15 -9.23
N GLY A 51 21.20 18.96 -8.39
CA GLY A 51 19.83 18.58 -8.77
C GLY A 51 19.66 17.12 -9.23
N PHE A 52 20.59 16.22 -8.88
CA PHE A 52 20.48 14.80 -9.25
C PHE A 52 19.51 14.03 -8.38
N ILE A 53 19.39 14.39 -7.10
CA ILE A 53 18.60 13.72 -6.08
C ILE A 53 18.13 14.76 -5.07
N GLU A 54 17.01 14.53 -4.43
CA GLU A 54 16.45 15.40 -3.40
C GLU A 54 16.20 14.61 -2.13
N HIS A 55 16.55 15.18 -0.98
CA HIS A 55 16.28 14.61 0.32
C HIS A 55 15.09 15.30 0.99
N ILE A 56 14.09 14.53 1.38
CA ILE A 56 12.92 15.01 2.11
C ILE A 56 13.13 14.75 3.61
N LEU A 57 13.35 15.81 4.36
CA LEU A 57 13.56 15.74 5.80
C LEU A 57 12.21 15.50 6.52
N VAL A 58 12.04 14.31 7.04
CA VAL A 58 10.90 13.92 7.87
C VAL A 58 11.09 14.38 9.34
N ARG A 59 10.13 14.08 10.20
CA ARG A 59 10.23 14.38 11.64
C ARG A 59 10.43 13.14 12.50
N HIS A 60 10.28 11.97 11.89
CA HIS A 60 10.49 10.67 12.52
C HIS A 60 10.79 9.62 11.46
N GLU A 61 11.69 8.68 11.73
CA GLU A 61 12.13 7.68 10.75
C GLU A 61 10.98 6.73 10.33
N GLN A 62 10.01 6.46 11.19
CA GLN A 62 8.80 5.74 10.80
C GLN A 62 8.06 6.50 9.67
N GLY A 63 8.00 7.84 9.76
CA GLY A 63 7.46 8.69 8.70
C GLY A 63 8.25 8.55 7.39
N ALA A 64 9.59 8.46 7.46
CA ALA A 64 10.44 8.23 6.28
C ALA A 64 10.11 6.89 5.59
N ALA A 65 9.96 5.82 6.37
CA ALA A 65 9.64 4.51 5.81
C ALA A 65 8.25 4.48 5.18
N HIS A 66 7.23 5.08 5.81
CA HIS A 66 5.88 5.16 5.23
C HIS A 66 5.79 6.07 4.00
N ALA A 67 6.52 7.18 3.98
CA ALA A 67 6.61 8.04 2.80
C ALA A 67 7.29 7.30 1.63
N SER A 68 8.39 6.59 1.89
CA SER A 68 9.08 5.75 0.90
C SER A 68 8.20 4.62 0.38
N ASP A 69 7.41 3.98 1.25
CA ASP A 69 6.42 2.95 0.90
C ASP A 69 5.40 3.52 -0.09
N ALA A 70 4.77 4.65 0.26
CA ALA A 70 3.75 5.27 -0.59
C ALA A 70 4.32 5.82 -1.90
N TYR A 71 5.55 6.38 -1.88
CA TYR A 71 6.27 6.78 -3.07
C TYR A 71 6.48 5.61 -4.03
N SER A 72 6.92 4.46 -3.49
CA SER A 72 7.10 3.24 -4.27
C SER A 72 5.79 2.76 -4.91
N ARG A 73 4.69 2.73 -4.15
CA ARG A 73 3.38 2.32 -4.66
C ARG A 73 2.85 3.27 -5.73
N ALA A 74 2.98 4.57 -5.52
CA ALA A 74 2.49 5.59 -6.44
C ALA A 74 3.25 5.59 -7.77
N THR A 75 4.58 5.43 -7.74
CA THR A 75 5.45 5.49 -8.92
C THR A 75 5.71 4.15 -9.58
N GLY A 76 5.62 3.01 -8.86
CA GLY A 76 6.12 1.71 -9.29
C GLY A 76 7.65 1.58 -9.21
N SER A 77 8.35 2.59 -8.70
CA SER A 77 9.80 2.59 -8.47
C SER A 77 10.13 2.04 -7.08
N VAL A 78 11.42 1.85 -6.79
CA VAL A 78 11.87 1.46 -5.44
C VAL A 78 11.89 2.70 -4.55
N GLY A 79 11.18 2.66 -3.41
CA GLY A 79 11.26 3.71 -2.40
C GLY A 79 12.58 3.62 -1.62
N VAL A 80 13.15 4.78 -1.24
CA VAL A 80 14.42 4.81 -0.50
C VAL A 80 14.26 5.65 0.77
N CYS A 81 14.67 5.11 1.91
CA CYS A 81 14.73 5.86 3.16
C CYS A 81 16.08 5.72 3.86
N PHE A 82 16.48 6.79 4.56
CA PHE A 82 17.71 6.88 5.32
C PHE A 82 17.43 7.04 6.81
N ALA A 83 18.21 6.36 7.66
CA ALA A 83 18.21 6.55 9.10
C ALA A 83 19.61 6.38 9.68
N THR A 84 19.88 7.01 10.81
CA THR A 84 21.11 6.76 11.58
C THR A 84 21.05 5.43 12.32
N SER A 85 22.14 5.07 12.99
CA SER A 85 22.23 3.87 13.84
C SER A 85 21.32 3.95 15.09
N GLY A 86 21.25 2.87 15.83
CA GLY A 86 20.54 2.79 17.10
C GLY A 86 19.06 3.15 16.97
N PRO A 87 18.58 4.18 17.69
CA PRO A 87 17.16 4.54 17.69
C PRO A 87 16.63 4.95 16.31
N GLY A 88 17.46 5.56 15.46
CA GLY A 88 17.03 5.90 14.10
C GLY A 88 16.72 4.66 13.26
N ALA A 89 17.60 3.66 13.29
CA ALA A 89 17.39 2.40 12.60
C ALA A 89 16.18 1.62 13.17
N THR A 90 16.03 1.55 14.50
CA THR A 90 14.89 0.84 15.13
C THR A 90 13.56 1.52 14.87
N ASN A 91 13.52 2.84 14.70
CA ASN A 91 12.31 3.57 14.33
C ASN A 91 11.78 3.23 12.92
N LEU A 92 12.60 2.67 12.03
CA LEU A 92 12.16 2.19 10.71
C LEU A 92 11.36 0.88 10.78
N VAL A 93 11.49 0.09 11.84
CA VAL A 93 11.02 -1.31 11.92
C VAL A 93 9.52 -1.44 11.57
N THR A 94 8.66 -0.59 12.12
CA THR A 94 7.23 -0.61 11.82
C THR A 94 6.97 -0.34 10.33
N GLY A 95 7.65 0.64 9.73
CA GLY A 95 7.49 0.96 8.31
C GLY A 95 8.02 -0.14 7.39
N ILE A 96 9.15 -0.76 7.75
CA ILE A 96 9.70 -1.93 7.04
C ILE A 96 8.72 -3.11 7.10
N ALA A 97 8.14 -3.40 8.27
CA ALA A 97 7.16 -4.46 8.43
C ALA A 97 5.88 -4.18 7.61
N THR A 98 5.44 -2.91 7.52
CA THR A 98 4.32 -2.49 6.67
C THR A 98 4.61 -2.79 5.20
N ALA A 99 5.78 -2.37 4.70
CA ALA A 99 6.20 -2.62 3.33
C ALA A 99 6.33 -4.13 3.02
N HIS A 100 6.85 -4.91 3.98
CA HIS A 100 6.95 -6.37 3.85
C HIS A 100 5.59 -7.04 3.71
N MET A 101 4.65 -6.71 4.60
CA MET A 101 3.31 -7.30 4.61
C MET A 101 2.49 -6.94 3.36
N ASP A 102 2.71 -5.76 2.81
CA ASP A 102 2.00 -5.27 1.62
C ASP A 102 2.80 -5.43 0.31
N SER A 103 3.96 -6.09 0.36
CA SER A 103 4.77 -6.41 -0.83
C SER A 103 5.24 -5.17 -1.59
N VAL A 104 5.85 -4.21 -0.88
CA VAL A 104 6.31 -2.93 -1.43
C VAL A 104 7.83 -2.94 -1.60
N ALA A 105 8.30 -2.61 -2.81
CA ALA A 105 9.73 -2.52 -3.11
C ALA A 105 10.35 -1.30 -2.41
N MET A 106 11.22 -1.52 -1.43
CA MET A 106 11.87 -0.46 -0.66
C MET A 106 13.31 -0.83 -0.33
N VAL A 107 14.22 0.13 -0.37
CA VAL A 107 15.60 0.00 0.11
C VAL A 107 15.80 0.95 1.28
N CYS A 108 16.02 0.38 2.47
CA CYS A 108 16.26 1.11 3.71
C CYS A 108 17.76 1.14 3.96
N ILE A 109 18.34 2.32 4.04
CA ILE A 109 19.77 2.51 4.29
C ILE A 109 19.95 3.06 5.70
N THR A 110 20.66 2.30 6.53
CA THR A 110 20.97 2.68 7.91
C THR A 110 22.46 2.96 8.06
N GLY A 111 22.78 3.97 8.83
CA GLY A 111 24.14 4.12 9.35
C GLY A 111 24.39 3.16 10.51
N GLN A 112 25.62 2.71 10.68
CA GLN A 112 26.07 1.87 11.80
C GLN A 112 27.32 2.49 12.44
N VAL A 113 27.61 2.11 13.68
CA VAL A 113 28.88 2.43 14.32
C VAL A 113 30.06 1.91 13.48
N GLY A 114 31.24 2.47 13.60
CA GLY A 114 32.42 1.99 12.85
C GLY A 114 32.66 0.50 13.07
N ARG A 115 33.20 -0.19 12.05
CA ARG A 115 33.44 -1.66 12.05
C ARG A 115 34.13 -2.20 13.31
N SER A 116 35.06 -1.40 13.89
CA SER A 116 35.79 -1.77 15.11
C SER A 116 34.96 -1.71 16.38
N PHE A 117 33.78 -1.06 16.35
CA PHE A 117 32.88 -0.91 17.48
C PHE A 117 31.69 -1.85 17.44
N ILE A 118 31.45 -2.54 16.34
CA ILE A 118 30.34 -3.50 16.21
C ILE A 118 30.57 -4.67 17.19
N GLY A 119 29.58 -4.92 18.06
CA GLY A 119 29.62 -5.96 19.09
C GLY A 119 30.29 -5.55 20.39
N THR A 120 30.48 -4.23 20.60
CA THR A 120 31.11 -3.70 21.83
C THR A 120 30.17 -2.90 22.74
N ASP A 121 28.87 -2.91 22.44
CA ASP A 121 27.85 -2.07 23.10
C ASP A 121 28.16 -0.56 22.99
N ALA A 122 28.67 -0.14 21.84
CA ALA A 122 29.01 1.23 21.56
C ALA A 122 27.77 2.14 21.58
N PHE A 123 27.97 3.45 21.82
CA PHE A 123 26.87 4.42 21.82
C PHE A 123 26.07 4.39 20.50
N GLN A 124 24.76 4.19 20.63
CA GLN A 124 23.82 4.04 19.50
C GLN A 124 24.12 2.84 18.57
N GLU A 125 24.77 1.80 19.08
CA GLU A 125 24.86 0.52 18.37
C GLU A 125 23.55 -0.25 18.52
N VAL A 126 23.13 -0.90 17.45
CA VAL A 126 22.05 -1.91 17.44
C VAL A 126 22.30 -2.89 16.29
N ASP A 127 22.03 -4.17 16.52
CA ASP A 127 22.01 -5.18 15.47
C ASP A 127 20.70 -5.05 14.64
N ILE A 128 20.62 -4.02 13.84
CA ILE A 128 19.45 -3.79 12.98
C ILE A 128 19.28 -4.89 11.93
N PHE A 129 20.38 -5.54 11.51
CA PHE A 129 20.35 -6.71 10.65
C PHE A 129 19.52 -7.83 11.29
N GLY A 130 19.83 -8.20 12.52
CA GLY A 130 19.10 -9.23 13.27
C GLY A 130 17.65 -8.84 13.57
N VAL A 131 17.41 -7.58 13.96
CA VAL A 131 16.06 -7.06 14.26
C VAL A 131 15.14 -7.11 13.04
N THR A 132 15.65 -6.81 11.86
CA THR A 132 14.83 -6.74 10.63
C THR A 132 14.75 -8.04 9.85
N LEU A 133 15.57 -9.03 10.15
CA LEU A 133 15.68 -10.30 9.40
C LEU A 133 14.32 -10.94 9.05
N PRO A 134 13.32 -11.02 9.96
CA PRO A 134 12.02 -11.64 9.66
C PRO A 134 11.07 -10.77 8.84
N ILE A 135 11.37 -9.48 8.63
CA ILE A 135 10.48 -8.50 7.99
C ILE A 135 11.08 -7.86 6.74
N VAL A 136 12.17 -8.41 6.19
CA VAL A 136 12.77 -7.97 4.93
C VAL A 136 12.99 -9.13 3.99
N LYS A 137 13.15 -8.86 2.71
CA LYS A 137 13.58 -9.89 1.74
C LYS A 137 15.04 -10.25 1.90
N HIS A 138 15.86 -9.28 2.25
CA HIS A 138 17.28 -9.45 2.52
C HIS A 138 17.83 -8.28 3.35
N SER A 139 18.91 -8.55 4.09
CA SER A 139 19.68 -7.54 4.80
C SER A 139 21.15 -7.64 4.44
N TYR A 140 21.80 -6.49 4.28
CA TYR A 140 23.24 -6.37 4.07
C TYR A 140 23.88 -5.57 5.20
N VAL A 141 25.07 -5.98 5.64
CA VAL A 141 26.01 -5.13 6.39
C VAL A 141 27.22 -4.92 5.48
N VAL A 142 27.48 -3.70 5.03
CA VAL A 142 28.58 -3.40 4.12
C VAL A 142 29.90 -3.36 4.86
N ARG A 143 30.59 -4.48 4.91
CA ARG A 143 31.89 -4.61 5.61
C ARG A 143 33.08 -4.28 4.73
N ASN A 144 32.94 -4.43 3.41
CA ASN A 144 33.96 -4.13 2.40
C ASN A 144 33.46 -2.99 1.52
N THR A 145 34.11 -1.84 1.62
CA THR A 145 33.72 -0.61 0.91
C THR A 145 33.75 -0.78 -0.60
N SER A 146 34.66 -1.62 -1.15
CA SER A 146 34.75 -1.86 -2.60
C SER A 146 33.53 -2.59 -3.18
N GLU A 147 32.70 -3.19 -2.34
CA GLU A 147 31.47 -3.88 -2.73
C GLU A 147 30.23 -2.98 -2.71
N MET A 148 30.36 -1.70 -2.30
CA MET A 148 29.22 -0.78 -2.13
C MET A 148 28.30 -0.78 -3.37
N GLY A 149 28.82 -0.51 -4.55
CA GLY A 149 28.01 -0.45 -5.78
C GLY A 149 27.31 -1.75 -6.12
N LYS A 150 27.96 -2.90 -5.89
CA LYS A 150 27.34 -4.23 -6.08
C LYS A 150 26.24 -4.51 -5.07
N THR A 151 26.46 -4.12 -3.81
CA THR A 151 25.48 -4.30 -2.72
C THR A 151 24.22 -3.49 -3.01
N ILE A 152 24.35 -2.23 -3.40
CA ILE A 152 23.20 -1.39 -3.75
C ILE A 152 22.46 -1.95 -4.97
N ALA A 153 23.19 -2.34 -6.03
CA ALA A 153 22.55 -2.94 -7.20
C ALA A 153 21.81 -4.25 -6.86
N ALA A 154 22.38 -5.08 -5.98
CA ALA A 154 21.74 -6.28 -5.47
C ALA A 154 20.49 -5.97 -4.63
N ALA A 155 20.55 -4.96 -3.77
CA ALA A 155 19.42 -4.53 -2.94
C ALA A 155 18.23 -4.08 -3.81
N PHE A 156 18.46 -3.25 -4.83
CA PHE A 156 17.42 -2.82 -5.76
C PHE A 156 16.84 -3.97 -6.58
N PHE A 157 17.69 -4.89 -7.04
CA PHE A 157 17.24 -6.07 -7.75
C PHE A 157 16.34 -6.94 -6.86
N ILE A 158 16.80 -7.28 -5.64
CA ILE A 158 16.04 -8.12 -4.70
C ILE A 158 14.73 -7.46 -4.31
N ALA A 159 14.71 -6.15 -4.06
CA ALA A 159 13.51 -5.43 -3.69
C ALA A 159 12.38 -5.58 -4.72
N LYS A 160 12.71 -5.63 -6.02
CA LYS A 160 11.74 -5.76 -7.13
C LYS A 160 11.52 -7.19 -7.61
N TYR A 161 12.50 -8.09 -7.45
CA TYR A 161 12.46 -9.43 -8.03
C TYR A 161 11.33 -10.29 -7.43
N GLY A 162 10.53 -10.94 -8.30
CA GLY A 162 9.40 -11.76 -7.88
C GLY A 162 8.38 -10.94 -7.09
N ARG A 163 7.93 -11.42 -5.93
CA ARG A 163 7.12 -10.63 -5.01
C ARG A 163 7.96 -9.49 -4.44
N PRO A 164 7.58 -8.21 -4.64
CA PRO A 164 8.33 -7.08 -4.12
C PRO A 164 8.40 -7.06 -2.59
N GLY A 165 9.39 -6.36 -2.04
CA GLY A 165 9.53 -6.21 -0.59
C GLY A 165 10.75 -5.40 -0.19
N PRO A 166 10.87 -5.04 1.11
CA PRO A 166 11.96 -4.22 1.61
C PRO A 166 13.28 -4.98 1.69
N VAL A 167 14.37 -4.26 1.49
CA VAL A 167 15.76 -4.68 1.69
C VAL A 167 16.45 -3.67 2.58
N LEU A 168 17.18 -4.13 3.61
CA LEU A 168 17.99 -3.30 4.47
C LEU A 168 19.45 -3.30 4.00
N VAL A 169 20.09 -2.13 4.01
CA VAL A 169 21.54 -1.97 3.82
C VAL A 169 22.11 -1.16 4.97
N ASP A 170 22.84 -1.82 5.86
CA ASP A 170 23.45 -1.23 7.03
C ASP A 170 24.92 -0.89 6.76
N ILE A 171 25.30 0.39 6.93
CA ILE A 171 26.58 0.95 6.49
C ILE A 171 27.37 1.48 7.68
N PRO A 172 28.46 0.81 8.09
CA PRO A 172 29.35 1.32 9.11
C PRO A 172 29.94 2.69 8.73
N LYS A 173 30.04 3.59 9.71
CA LYS A 173 30.47 4.99 9.50
C LYS A 173 31.82 5.09 8.79
N ASP A 174 32.77 4.25 9.16
CA ASP A 174 34.12 4.24 8.55
C ASP A 174 34.09 3.74 7.10
N VAL A 175 33.16 2.88 6.71
CA VAL A 175 32.94 2.47 5.32
C VAL A 175 32.52 3.67 4.46
N GLY A 176 31.67 4.56 4.98
CA GLY A 176 31.29 5.78 4.25
C GLY A 176 32.49 6.70 3.97
N LEU A 177 33.48 6.74 4.87
CA LEU A 177 34.66 7.60 4.79
C LEU A 177 35.84 6.96 4.01
N GLU A 178 35.88 5.63 3.93
CA GLU A 178 36.99 4.89 3.35
C GLU A 178 37.14 5.18 1.85
N LYS A 179 38.40 5.49 1.45
CA LYS A 179 38.75 5.72 0.03
C LYS A 179 38.92 4.40 -0.70
N ILE A 180 38.31 4.28 -1.84
CA ILE A 180 38.35 3.11 -2.70
C ILE A 180 38.54 3.47 -4.17
N GLU A 181 39.03 2.51 -4.90
CA GLU A 181 38.94 2.53 -6.36
C GLU A 181 37.56 1.97 -6.77
N TYR A 182 36.65 2.86 -7.14
CA TYR A 182 35.26 2.54 -7.44
C TYR A 182 35.02 2.35 -8.93
N ILE A 183 34.30 1.28 -9.26
CA ILE A 183 33.76 1.01 -10.60
C ILE A 183 32.23 1.00 -10.49
N PRO A 184 31.52 1.92 -11.17
CA PRO A 184 30.07 1.94 -11.16
C PRO A 184 29.45 0.61 -11.66
N VAL A 185 28.35 0.19 -11.04
CA VAL A 185 27.57 -0.96 -11.49
C VAL A 185 26.38 -0.46 -12.30
N ILE A 186 26.20 -1.01 -13.50
CA ILE A 186 25.05 -0.67 -14.34
C ILE A 186 23.82 -1.41 -13.82
N PRO A 187 22.70 -0.70 -13.55
CA PRO A 187 21.43 -1.33 -13.21
C PRO A 187 21.02 -2.39 -14.25
N GLY A 188 20.49 -3.51 -13.81
CA GLY A 188 20.09 -4.62 -14.69
C GLY A 188 21.20 -5.62 -15.07
N ASN A 189 22.48 -5.28 -14.87
CA ASN A 189 23.58 -6.21 -15.16
C ASN A 189 23.89 -7.19 -14.01
N ILE A 190 23.20 -7.04 -12.89
CA ILE A 190 23.41 -7.94 -11.74
C ILE A 190 22.70 -9.29 -11.97
N LYS A 191 23.43 -10.36 -11.71
CA LYS A 191 22.88 -11.73 -11.72
C LYS A 191 23.11 -12.33 -10.35
N LEU A 192 22.03 -12.68 -9.68
CA LEU A 192 22.09 -13.33 -8.37
C LEU A 192 21.77 -14.83 -8.52
N PRO A 193 22.49 -15.71 -7.81
CA PRO A 193 22.15 -17.12 -7.77
C PRO A 193 20.71 -17.34 -7.30
N GLY A 194 20.01 -18.28 -7.90
CA GLY A 194 18.63 -18.61 -7.53
C GLY A 194 17.55 -17.64 -8.04
N CYS A 195 17.94 -16.60 -8.80
CA CYS A 195 17.01 -15.62 -9.37
C CYS A 195 16.96 -15.77 -10.90
N PRO A 196 16.17 -16.70 -11.47
CA PRO A 196 16.03 -16.82 -12.92
C PRO A 196 15.34 -15.59 -13.51
N SER A 197 15.80 -15.14 -14.67
CA SER A 197 15.28 -13.94 -15.34
C SER A 197 13.86 -14.08 -15.88
N ILE A 198 13.33 -15.32 -16.01
CA ILE A 198 12.00 -15.61 -16.53
C ILE A 198 11.39 -16.76 -15.72
N ILE A 199 10.23 -16.54 -15.14
CA ILE A 199 9.39 -17.59 -14.55
C ILE A 199 8.46 -18.09 -15.66
N LYS A 200 8.77 -19.27 -16.21
CA LYS A 200 7.90 -19.92 -17.21
C LYS A 200 6.98 -20.92 -16.52
N TYR A 201 5.69 -20.79 -16.76
CA TYR A 201 4.71 -21.81 -16.37
C TYR A 201 4.35 -22.73 -17.55
N ASP A 202 3.79 -23.91 -17.23
CA ASP A 202 3.34 -24.87 -18.25
C ASP A 202 2.09 -24.32 -18.98
N GLN A 203 2.20 -24.17 -20.31
CA GLN A 203 1.07 -23.71 -21.14
C GLN A 203 -0.17 -24.61 -21.05
N LYS A 204 -0.02 -25.89 -20.67
CA LYS A 204 -1.17 -26.76 -20.38
C LYS A 204 -2.09 -26.19 -19.31
N LYS A 205 -1.55 -25.40 -18.38
CA LYS A 205 -2.34 -24.76 -17.32
C LYS A 205 -3.30 -23.68 -17.86
N ILE A 206 -2.95 -23.00 -18.95
CA ILE A 206 -3.88 -22.06 -19.62
C ILE A 206 -5.05 -22.84 -20.23
N ILE A 207 -4.77 -23.98 -20.89
CA ILE A 207 -5.82 -24.82 -21.46
C ILE A 207 -6.75 -25.35 -20.37
N GLN A 208 -6.19 -25.76 -19.23
CA GLN A 208 -6.99 -26.18 -18.07
C GLN A 208 -7.85 -25.01 -17.55
N THR A 209 -7.28 -23.81 -17.46
CA THR A 209 -8.01 -22.59 -17.07
C THR A 209 -9.19 -22.33 -18.01
N ILE A 210 -8.98 -22.37 -19.32
CA ILE A 210 -10.03 -22.18 -20.34
C ILE A 210 -11.16 -23.21 -20.19
N ASN A 211 -10.79 -24.47 -19.96
CA ASN A 211 -11.79 -25.54 -19.75
C ASN A 211 -12.64 -25.32 -18.50
N LEU A 212 -12.04 -24.84 -17.39
CA LEU A 212 -12.77 -24.51 -16.18
C LEU A 212 -13.72 -23.31 -16.40
N ILE A 213 -13.26 -22.28 -17.12
CA ILE A 213 -14.08 -21.12 -17.47
C ILE A 213 -15.31 -21.54 -18.27
N ARG A 214 -15.15 -22.43 -19.25
CA ARG A 214 -16.25 -22.92 -20.09
C ARG A 214 -17.28 -23.76 -19.34
N GLN A 215 -16.86 -24.44 -18.30
CA GLN A 215 -17.75 -25.30 -17.51
C GLN A 215 -18.50 -24.53 -16.42
N SER A 216 -18.05 -23.33 -16.09
CA SER A 216 -18.58 -22.54 -14.98
C SER A 216 -19.83 -21.75 -15.40
N SER A 217 -20.84 -21.79 -14.55
CA SER A 217 -22.06 -20.98 -14.68
C SER A 217 -22.12 -19.81 -13.69
N GLN A 218 -21.27 -19.83 -12.66
CA GLN A 218 -21.21 -18.81 -11.60
C GLN A 218 -19.75 -18.38 -11.32
N PRO A 219 -18.99 -17.94 -12.35
CA PRO A 219 -17.60 -17.55 -12.17
C PRO A 219 -17.47 -16.22 -11.43
N LEU A 220 -16.36 -16.07 -10.69
CA LEU A 220 -15.97 -14.82 -10.03
C LEU A 220 -14.47 -14.57 -10.23
N LEU A 221 -14.11 -13.37 -10.70
CA LEU A 221 -12.74 -12.86 -10.62
C LEU A 221 -12.51 -12.27 -9.23
N TYR A 222 -11.46 -12.72 -8.57
CA TYR A 222 -11.00 -12.23 -7.28
C TYR A 222 -9.60 -11.64 -7.42
N VAL A 223 -9.49 -10.31 -7.35
CA VAL A 223 -8.26 -9.60 -7.74
C VAL A 223 -7.63 -8.90 -6.54
N GLY A 224 -6.36 -9.18 -6.30
CA GLY A 224 -5.58 -8.62 -5.22
C GLY A 224 -4.54 -7.58 -5.67
N GLY A 225 -3.71 -7.15 -4.69
CA GLY A 225 -2.65 -6.16 -4.89
C GLY A 225 -1.59 -6.56 -5.91
N GLY A 226 -1.37 -7.86 -6.13
CA GLY A 226 -0.44 -8.35 -7.15
C GLY A 226 -0.78 -7.88 -8.56
N ALA A 227 -2.07 -7.74 -8.89
CA ALA A 227 -2.51 -7.20 -10.16
C ALA A 227 -2.22 -5.69 -10.31
N ILE A 228 -2.29 -4.92 -9.21
CA ILE A 228 -1.90 -3.50 -9.18
C ILE A 228 -0.38 -3.36 -9.39
N VAL A 229 0.42 -4.18 -8.70
CA VAL A 229 1.88 -4.20 -8.84
C VAL A 229 2.31 -4.55 -10.26
N SER A 230 1.65 -5.52 -10.87
CA SER A 230 1.85 -5.98 -12.25
C SER A 230 1.31 -5.00 -13.32
N GLU A 231 0.59 -3.92 -12.91
CA GLU A 231 -0.04 -2.94 -13.82
C GLU A 231 -1.00 -3.58 -14.84
N ALA A 232 -1.73 -4.60 -14.41
CA ALA A 232 -2.61 -5.40 -15.26
C ALA A 232 -3.98 -4.74 -15.55
N TYR A 233 -4.13 -3.42 -15.43
CA TYR A 233 -5.40 -2.69 -15.52
C TYR A 233 -6.15 -2.94 -16.83
N LYS A 234 -5.44 -2.81 -17.96
CA LYS A 234 -6.00 -3.02 -19.28
C LYS A 234 -6.41 -4.47 -19.48
N GLN A 235 -5.53 -5.39 -19.09
CA GLN A 235 -5.72 -6.83 -19.26
C GLN A 235 -6.89 -7.34 -18.40
N VAL A 236 -6.99 -6.89 -17.14
CA VAL A 236 -8.13 -7.24 -16.27
C VAL A 236 -9.43 -6.70 -16.84
N THR A 237 -9.47 -5.43 -17.25
CA THR A 237 -10.67 -4.82 -17.86
C THR A 237 -11.07 -5.56 -19.12
N GLU A 238 -10.10 -5.90 -19.98
CA GLU A 238 -10.36 -6.65 -21.22
C GLU A 238 -10.89 -8.06 -20.95
N LEU A 239 -10.30 -8.76 -19.96
CA LEU A 239 -10.75 -10.09 -19.54
C LEU A 239 -12.18 -10.06 -19.01
N VAL A 240 -12.49 -9.09 -18.12
CA VAL A 240 -13.85 -8.88 -17.59
C VAL A 240 -14.87 -8.65 -18.72
N ASN A 241 -14.54 -7.78 -19.67
CA ASN A 241 -15.42 -7.45 -20.79
C ASN A 241 -15.56 -8.62 -21.77
N TYR A 242 -14.47 -9.36 -22.04
CA TYR A 242 -14.50 -10.47 -22.98
C TYR A 242 -15.32 -11.65 -22.45
N LEU A 243 -15.14 -12.00 -21.18
CA LEU A 243 -15.83 -13.11 -20.52
C LEU A 243 -17.20 -12.71 -19.93
N GLU A 244 -17.44 -11.41 -19.76
CA GLU A 244 -18.62 -10.84 -19.06
C GLU A 244 -18.83 -11.40 -17.65
N ILE A 245 -17.76 -11.68 -16.93
CA ILE A 245 -17.81 -12.23 -15.58
C ILE A 245 -17.60 -11.15 -14.51
N PRO A 246 -18.27 -11.26 -13.34
CA PRO A 246 -18.14 -10.31 -12.25
C PRO A 246 -16.74 -10.33 -11.63
N ILE A 247 -16.35 -9.18 -11.08
CA ILE A 247 -15.08 -8.98 -10.42
C ILE A 247 -15.27 -8.40 -9.01
N ALA A 248 -14.60 -8.99 -8.03
CA ALA A 248 -14.46 -8.47 -6.68
C ALA A 248 -12.97 -8.23 -6.37
N THR A 249 -12.66 -7.22 -5.56
CA THR A 249 -11.29 -6.86 -5.23
C THR A 249 -10.98 -7.05 -3.75
N THR A 250 -9.71 -7.27 -3.43
CA THR A 250 -9.23 -7.04 -2.06
C THR A 250 -9.11 -5.54 -1.79
N LEU A 251 -8.87 -5.15 -0.53
CA LEU A 251 -8.52 -3.77 -0.18
C LEU A 251 -7.33 -3.24 -1.01
N MET A 252 -6.33 -4.09 -1.29
CA MET A 252 -5.15 -3.74 -2.09
C MET A 252 -5.35 -3.87 -3.60
N GLY A 253 -6.40 -4.54 -4.04
CA GLY A 253 -6.79 -4.64 -5.46
C GLY A 253 -7.68 -3.50 -5.93
N LYS A 254 -8.09 -2.61 -5.02
CA LYS A 254 -8.94 -1.45 -5.31
C LYS A 254 -8.31 -0.56 -6.40
N GLY A 255 -9.12 -0.16 -7.39
CA GLY A 255 -8.67 0.63 -8.54
C GLY A 255 -8.12 -0.18 -9.72
N ILE A 256 -8.12 -1.51 -9.68
CA ILE A 256 -7.70 -2.35 -10.81
C ILE A 256 -8.65 -2.24 -12.02
N ILE A 257 -9.89 -1.93 -11.77
CA ILE A 257 -10.95 -1.66 -12.76
C ILE A 257 -11.69 -0.40 -12.36
N ASP A 258 -12.36 0.26 -13.29
CA ASP A 258 -13.30 1.34 -12.95
C ASP A 258 -14.36 0.80 -11.98
N GLU A 259 -14.45 1.39 -10.81
CA GLU A 259 -15.37 0.94 -9.77
C GLU A 259 -16.84 1.22 -10.10
N ASN A 260 -17.13 2.01 -11.14
CA ASN A 260 -18.47 2.16 -11.71
C ASN A 260 -18.77 1.13 -12.80
N HIS A 261 -17.82 0.26 -13.14
CA HIS A 261 -18.04 -0.80 -14.13
C HIS A 261 -19.21 -1.71 -13.70
N PRO A 262 -20.17 -2.04 -14.59
CA PRO A 262 -21.36 -2.82 -14.22
C PRO A 262 -21.07 -4.17 -13.56
N LEU A 263 -19.96 -4.80 -13.92
CA LEU A 263 -19.53 -6.09 -13.37
C LEU A 263 -18.65 -5.95 -12.12
N SER A 264 -18.30 -4.73 -11.68
CA SER A 264 -17.56 -4.52 -10.44
C SER A 264 -18.48 -4.73 -9.23
N LEU A 265 -18.10 -5.64 -8.34
CA LEU A 265 -18.79 -5.89 -7.07
C LEU A 265 -18.15 -5.12 -5.91
N GLY A 266 -17.10 -4.35 -6.16
CA GLY A 266 -16.35 -3.66 -5.11
C GLY A 266 -15.50 -4.61 -4.28
N MET A 267 -15.20 -4.20 -3.04
CA MET A 267 -14.36 -4.97 -2.12
C MET A 267 -15.14 -6.14 -1.52
N LEU A 268 -14.49 -7.31 -1.36
CA LEU A 268 -15.01 -8.45 -0.60
C LEU A 268 -14.25 -8.62 0.72
N GLY A 269 -14.79 -9.43 1.62
CA GLY A 269 -14.20 -9.73 2.92
C GLY A 269 -14.91 -9.06 4.10
N MET A 270 -14.21 -8.87 5.22
CA MET A 270 -14.80 -8.46 6.51
C MET A 270 -15.71 -7.23 6.41
N HIS A 271 -15.31 -6.20 5.68
CA HIS A 271 -16.08 -4.98 5.44
C HIS A 271 -16.39 -4.78 3.95
N GLY A 272 -16.42 -5.88 3.20
CA GLY A 272 -16.80 -5.90 1.79
C GLY A 272 -18.29 -5.66 1.58
N THR A 273 -18.69 -5.49 0.32
CA THR A 273 -20.11 -5.37 -0.02
C THR A 273 -20.83 -6.70 0.20
N VAL A 274 -22.12 -6.66 0.55
CA VAL A 274 -22.94 -7.85 0.75
C VAL A 274 -22.92 -8.74 -0.51
N TYR A 275 -23.12 -8.13 -1.66
CA TYR A 275 -23.17 -8.85 -2.93
C TYR A 275 -21.83 -9.45 -3.37
N ALA A 276 -20.68 -8.84 -3.02
CA ALA A 276 -19.36 -9.44 -3.25
C ALA A 276 -19.13 -10.66 -2.33
N ASN A 277 -19.55 -10.56 -1.07
CA ASN A 277 -19.46 -11.64 -0.09
C ASN A 277 -20.38 -12.82 -0.43
N TYR A 278 -21.60 -12.55 -0.89
CA TYR A 278 -22.47 -13.61 -1.41
C TYR A 278 -21.91 -14.21 -2.70
N ALA A 279 -21.35 -13.38 -3.59
CA ALA A 279 -20.75 -13.88 -4.83
C ALA A 279 -19.62 -14.88 -4.58
N VAL A 280 -18.72 -14.59 -3.64
CA VAL A 280 -17.62 -15.52 -3.31
C VAL A 280 -18.12 -16.79 -2.61
N SER A 281 -19.20 -16.69 -1.85
CA SER A 281 -19.78 -17.84 -1.14
C SER A 281 -20.51 -18.81 -2.08
N GLU A 282 -21.06 -18.31 -3.18
CA GLU A 282 -21.90 -19.09 -4.10
C GLU A 282 -21.29 -19.36 -5.48
N CYS A 283 -20.10 -18.81 -5.78
CA CYS A 283 -19.43 -19.07 -7.05
C CYS A 283 -19.05 -20.54 -7.21
N ASP A 284 -19.09 -21.03 -8.45
CA ASP A 284 -18.65 -22.38 -8.84
C ASP A 284 -17.21 -22.37 -9.37
N LEU A 285 -16.68 -21.20 -9.76
CA LEU A 285 -15.31 -20.97 -10.18
C LEU A 285 -14.80 -19.65 -9.59
N LEU A 286 -13.69 -19.73 -8.85
CA LEU A 286 -12.97 -18.57 -8.33
C LEU A 286 -11.63 -18.41 -9.06
N ILE A 287 -11.44 -17.31 -9.77
CA ILE A 287 -10.19 -16.99 -10.46
C ILE A 287 -9.47 -15.92 -9.63
N ALA A 288 -8.50 -16.36 -8.82
CA ALA A 288 -7.71 -15.49 -7.94
C ALA A 288 -6.46 -14.99 -8.66
N LEU A 289 -6.33 -13.66 -8.79
CA LEU A 289 -5.25 -12.98 -9.49
C LEU A 289 -4.46 -12.09 -8.53
N GLY A 290 -3.25 -12.49 -8.16
CA GLY A 290 -2.37 -11.75 -7.27
C GLY A 290 -2.99 -11.49 -5.88
N ALA A 291 -3.65 -12.51 -5.30
CA ALA A 291 -4.36 -12.42 -4.03
C ALA A 291 -3.93 -13.55 -3.08
N ARG A 292 -3.71 -13.23 -1.79
CA ARG A 292 -3.09 -14.12 -0.80
C ARG A 292 -4.07 -14.97 0.02
N PHE A 293 -5.37 -14.78 -0.13
CA PHE A 293 -6.38 -15.44 0.72
C PHE A 293 -6.15 -15.19 2.22
N ASP A 294 -5.94 -13.92 2.60
CA ASP A 294 -5.76 -13.54 4.00
C ASP A 294 -7.07 -13.61 4.80
N ASP A 295 -6.95 -13.63 6.14
CA ASP A 295 -8.08 -13.83 7.07
C ASP A 295 -9.13 -12.71 7.01
N ARG A 296 -8.74 -11.49 6.64
CA ARG A 296 -9.66 -10.35 6.50
C ARG A 296 -10.57 -10.49 5.28
N VAL A 297 -10.13 -11.27 4.30
CA VAL A 297 -10.91 -11.58 3.10
C VAL A 297 -11.68 -12.89 3.27
N THR A 298 -11.02 -13.94 3.76
CA THR A 298 -11.60 -15.28 3.77
C THR A 298 -12.61 -15.52 4.90
N GLY A 299 -12.50 -14.77 6.01
CA GLY A 299 -13.24 -15.12 7.20
C GLY A 299 -12.93 -16.57 7.62
N LYS A 300 -13.96 -17.42 7.77
CA LYS A 300 -13.78 -18.85 8.05
C LYS A 300 -13.32 -19.57 6.78
N LEU A 301 -12.04 -19.91 6.74
CA LEU A 301 -11.36 -20.43 5.53
C LEU A 301 -12.03 -21.66 4.92
N ASP A 302 -12.50 -22.60 5.74
CA ASP A 302 -13.15 -23.82 5.26
C ASP A 302 -14.48 -23.55 4.54
N GLU A 303 -15.12 -22.41 4.81
CA GLU A 303 -16.37 -21.99 4.19
C GLU A 303 -16.16 -20.97 3.06
N PHE A 304 -14.92 -20.50 2.84
CA PHE A 304 -14.59 -19.54 1.78
C PHE A 304 -14.57 -20.23 0.40
N ALA A 305 -15.47 -19.82 -0.49
CA ALA A 305 -15.59 -20.38 -1.84
C ALA A 305 -15.59 -21.92 -1.84
N CYS A 306 -16.23 -22.55 -0.84
CA CYS A 306 -16.13 -24.00 -0.58
C CYS A 306 -16.72 -24.84 -1.73
N HIS A 307 -17.61 -24.27 -2.55
CA HIS A 307 -18.22 -24.92 -3.71
C HIS A 307 -17.46 -24.65 -5.03
N ALA A 308 -16.50 -23.73 -5.00
CA ALA A 308 -15.80 -23.30 -6.20
C ALA A 308 -14.57 -24.17 -6.51
N GLN A 309 -14.37 -24.42 -7.81
CA GLN A 309 -13.04 -24.73 -8.33
C GLN A 309 -12.19 -23.44 -8.29
N VAL A 310 -10.91 -23.58 -7.95
CA VAL A 310 -10.03 -22.42 -7.77
C VAL A 310 -8.90 -22.41 -8.79
N ILE A 311 -8.75 -21.31 -9.51
CA ILE A 311 -7.56 -20.98 -10.29
C ILE A 311 -6.81 -19.93 -9.48
N HIS A 312 -5.54 -20.16 -9.18
CA HIS A 312 -4.73 -19.22 -8.40
C HIS A 312 -3.47 -18.83 -9.18
N VAL A 313 -3.37 -17.56 -9.52
CA VAL A 313 -2.22 -16.96 -10.22
C VAL A 313 -1.53 -15.99 -9.27
N ASP A 314 -0.28 -16.28 -8.94
CA ASP A 314 0.56 -15.42 -8.12
C ASP A 314 2.02 -15.50 -8.56
N ILE A 315 2.75 -14.40 -8.40
CA ILE A 315 4.20 -14.35 -8.71
C ILE A 315 5.03 -15.12 -7.66
N ASP A 316 4.50 -15.27 -6.45
CA ASP A 316 5.14 -15.94 -5.32
C ASP A 316 4.70 -17.41 -5.26
N PRO A 317 5.61 -18.38 -5.53
CA PRO A 317 5.28 -19.79 -5.43
C PRO A 317 4.84 -20.22 -4.02
N ALA A 318 5.24 -19.48 -2.98
CA ALA A 318 4.88 -19.80 -1.60
C ALA A 318 3.42 -19.42 -1.27
N GLU A 319 2.80 -18.51 -2.03
CA GLU A 319 1.40 -18.15 -1.84
C GLU A 319 0.44 -19.11 -2.56
N VAL A 320 0.87 -19.73 -3.67
CA VAL A 320 0.03 -20.65 -4.46
C VAL A 320 -0.27 -21.91 -3.66
N GLY A 321 -1.53 -22.03 -3.23
CA GLY A 321 -1.99 -23.21 -2.46
C GLY A 321 -1.74 -23.13 -0.94
N LYS A 322 -1.19 -22.04 -0.42
CA LYS A 322 -0.90 -21.85 1.01
C LYS A 322 -2.15 -21.93 1.89
N ASN A 323 -3.16 -21.12 1.59
CA ASN A 323 -4.40 -21.06 2.36
C ASN A 323 -5.54 -21.82 1.68
N ARG A 324 -5.62 -21.81 0.36
CA ARG A 324 -6.65 -22.48 -0.43
C ARG A 324 -6.01 -23.30 -1.54
N THR A 325 -6.18 -24.62 -1.54
CA THR A 325 -5.65 -25.50 -2.59
C THR A 325 -6.35 -25.24 -3.92
N PRO A 326 -5.64 -24.84 -4.99
CA PRO A 326 -6.25 -24.59 -6.28
C PRO A 326 -6.31 -25.85 -7.15
N GLN A 327 -7.29 -25.95 -8.04
CA GLN A 327 -7.33 -26.91 -9.14
C GLN A 327 -6.25 -26.59 -10.18
N VAL A 328 -6.02 -25.29 -10.42
CA VAL A 328 -4.96 -24.83 -11.30
C VAL A 328 -4.14 -23.76 -10.57
N GLY A 329 -2.94 -24.09 -10.13
CA GLY A 329 -1.98 -23.15 -9.53
C GLY A 329 -0.94 -22.71 -10.56
N ILE A 330 -0.76 -21.41 -10.76
CA ILE A 330 0.13 -20.82 -11.75
C ILE A 330 1.06 -19.81 -11.06
N VAL A 331 2.37 -20.05 -11.18
CA VAL A 331 3.38 -19.08 -10.74
C VAL A 331 3.72 -18.20 -11.94
N SER A 332 3.22 -16.98 -11.94
CA SER A 332 3.41 -16.02 -13.03
C SER A 332 3.08 -14.60 -12.59
N ASP A 333 3.61 -13.62 -13.32
CA ASP A 333 3.07 -12.27 -13.32
C ASP A 333 1.61 -12.27 -13.82
N VAL A 334 0.74 -11.49 -13.16
CA VAL A 334 -0.70 -11.46 -13.47
C VAL A 334 -0.97 -10.92 -14.89
N LYS A 335 -0.25 -9.88 -15.28
CA LYS A 335 -0.42 -9.26 -16.61
C LYS A 335 -0.03 -10.22 -17.73
N GLU A 336 1.16 -10.84 -17.61
CA GLU A 336 1.65 -11.83 -18.58
C GLU A 336 0.68 -13.01 -18.72
N PHE A 337 0.19 -13.53 -17.59
CA PHE A 337 -0.78 -14.63 -17.59
C PHE A 337 -2.08 -14.25 -18.32
N ILE A 338 -2.65 -13.06 -18.04
CA ILE A 338 -3.90 -12.62 -18.66
C ILE A 338 -3.70 -12.39 -20.16
N GLU A 339 -2.57 -11.84 -20.58
CA GLU A 339 -2.24 -11.65 -22.01
C GLU A 339 -2.24 -12.99 -22.76
N ASP A 340 -1.54 -13.99 -22.24
CA ASP A 340 -1.51 -15.32 -22.82
C ASP A 340 -2.90 -15.99 -22.84
N LEU A 341 -3.66 -15.84 -21.75
CA LEU A 341 -5.03 -16.36 -21.65
C LEU A 341 -5.95 -15.72 -22.71
N LEU A 342 -5.91 -14.40 -22.85
CA LEU A 342 -6.74 -13.67 -23.83
C LEU A 342 -6.41 -14.04 -25.27
N ILE A 343 -5.13 -14.26 -25.60
CA ILE A 343 -4.73 -14.71 -26.95
C ILE A 343 -5.42 -16.03 -27.31
N LEU A 344 -5.40 -17.00 -26.39
CA LEU A 344 -6.02 -18.32 -26.65
C LEU A 344 -7.54 -18.25 -26.64
N LEU A 345 -8.15 -17.53 -25.69
CA LEU A 345 -9.61 -17.34 -25.63
C LEU A 345 -10.16 -16.75 -26.91
N LYS A 346 -9.52 -15.70 -27.44
CA LYS A 346 -9.93 -15.05 -28.67
C LYS A 346 -9.75 -15.94 -29.92
N LYS A 347 -8.67 -16.72 -29.97
CA LYS A 347 -8.40 -17.66 -31.07
C LYS A 347 -9.46 -18.74 -31.14
N GLU A 348 -9.89 -19.26 -30.00
CA GLU A 348 -10.88 -20.35 -29.97
C GLU A 348 -12.31 -19.85 -30.10
N ASN A 349 -12.59 -18.61 -29.70
CA ASN A 349 -13.87 -17.87 -29.84
C ASN A 349 -15.14 -18.70 -29.56
N ASN A 350 -15.11 -19.52 -28.50
CA ASN A 350 -16.17 -20.47 -28.16
C ASN A 350 -16.62 -20.36 -26.69
N ILE A 351 -16.66 -19.11 -26.14
CA ILE A 351 -17.21 -18.82 -24.82
C ILE A 351 -18.70 -18.55 -24.95
N ASP A 352 -19.49 -19.32 -24.23
CA ASP A 352 -20.94 -19.10 -24.11
C ASP A 352 -21.22 -18.08 -22.99
N LYS A 353 -21.54 -16.84 -23.41
CA LYS A 353 -21.84 -15.73 -22.46
C LYS A 353 -23.25 -15.85 -21.87
N GLU A 354 -24.15 -16.56 -22.50
CA GLU A 354 -25.50 -16.79 -21.98
C GLU A 354 -25.47 -17.68 -20.73
N GLN A 355 -24.49 -18.57 -20.64
CA GLN A 355 -24.30 -19.45 -19.50
C GLN A 355 -24.17 -18.70 -18.16
N VAL A 356 -23.59 -17.51 -18.17
CA VAL A 356 -23.39 -16.67 -16.98
C VAL A 356 -24.47 -15.59 -16.77
N GLN A 357 -25.46 -15.50 -17.67
CA GLN A 357 -26.49 -14.44 -17.62
C GLN A 357 -27.36 -14.51 -16.35
N SER A 358 -27.77 -15.71 -15.97
CA SER A 358 -28.61 -15.89 -14.75
C SER A 358 -27.84 -15.51 -13.48
N TRP A 359 -26.51 -15.75 -13.47
CA TRP A 359 -25.61 -15.34 -12.40
C TRP A 359 -25.51 -13.82 -12.29
N ARG A 360 -25.25 -13.13 -13.41
CA ARG A 360 -25.23 -11.65 -13.44
C ARG A 360 -26.54 -11.04 -12.94
N ASN A 361 -27.67 -11.58 -13.38
CA ASN A 361 -29.00 -11.12 -12.95
C ASN A 361 -29.20 -11.31 -11.43
N ARG A 362 -28.68 -12.39 -10.87
CA ARG A 362 -28.72 -12.65 -9.42
C ARG A 362 -27.88 -11.67 -8.63
N LEU A 363 -26.66 -11.38 -9.09
CA LEU A 363 -25.77 -10.40 -8.46
C LEU A 363 -26.35 -8.98 -8.52
N ASN A 364 -26.98 -8.60 -9.64
CA ASN A 364 -27.64 -7.30 -9.75
C ASN A 364 -28.80 -7.18 -8.75
N ARG A 365 -29.62 -8.24 -8.58
CA ARG A 365 -30.68 -8.26 -7.57
C ARG A 365 -30.11 -8.05 -6.16
N TRP A 366 -29.01 -8.72 -5.80
CA TRP A 366 -28.39 -8.51 -4.49
C TRP A 366 -27.82 -7.10 -4.34
N ARG A 367 -27.29 -6.50 -5.41
CA ARG A 367 -26.84 -5.11 -5.37
C ARG A 367 -27.99 -4.13 -5.11
N ASP A 368 -29.15 -4.39 -5.72
CA ASP A 368 -30.34 -3.56 -5.52
C ASP A 368 -30.97 -3.78 -4.14
N GLU A 369 -30.91 -4.99 -3.63
CA GLU A 369 -31.48 -5.38 -2.32
C GLU A 369 -30.59 -4.93 -1.14
N TYR A 370 -29.25 -4.96 -1.32
CA TYR A 370 -28.27 -4.66 -0.26
C TYR A 370 -27.28 -3.55 -0.69
N PRO A 371 -27.74 -2.35 -1.03
CA PRO A 371 -26.83 -1.26 -1.41
C PRO A 371 -26.02 -0.81 -0.21
N LEU A 372 -24.81 -0.27 -0.44
CA LEU A 372 -24.07 0.42 0.60
C LEU A 372 -24.86 1.67 1.03
N LEU A 373 -25.21 1.74 2.31
CA LEU A 373 -26.05 2.81 2.84
C LEU A 373 -25.20 4.02 3.27
N VAL A 374 -25.70 5.20 2.97
CA VAL A 374 -25.21 6.47 3.49
C VAL A 374 -26.25 7.03 4.48
N PRO A 375 -26.07 6.79 5.80
CA PRO A 375 -27.02 7.27 6.78
C PRO A 375 -27.12 8.80 6.76
N LYS A 376 -28.35 9.32 6.74
CA LYS A 376 -28.61 10.77 6.77
C LYS A 376 -29.32 11.12 8.09
N ASN A 377 -28.55 11.49 9.09
CA ASN A 377 -29.09 12.01 10.34
C ASN A 377 -29.42 13.51 10.17
N ALA A 378 -30.47 13.98 10.85
CA ALA A 378 -30.96 15.35 10.66
C ALA A 378 -29.91 16.42 11.03
N ASN A 379 -29.14 16.21 12.10
CA ASN A 379 -28.29 17.24 12.71
C ASN A 379 -26.80 16.89 12.74
N THR A 380 -26.41 15.67 12.32
CA THR A 380 -25.01 15.21 12.42
C THR A 380 -24.54 14.61 11.10
N LEU A 381 -23.24 14.65 10.87
CA LEU A 381 -22.60 14.03 9.71
C LEU A 381 -22.33 12.54 9.98
N SER A 382 -22.66 11.68 9.02
CA SER A 382 -22.13 10.33 9.00
C SER A 382 -20.76 10.30 8.29
N PRO A 383 -19.83 9.44 8.71
CA PRO A 383 -18.55 9.29 8.01
C PRO A 383 -18.70 8.92 6.54
N GLN A 384 -19.69 8.08 6.22
CA GLN A 384 -20.03 7.65 4.85
C GLN A 384 -20.43 8.83 3.98
N GLU A 385 -21.24 9.76 4.51
CA GLU A 385 -21.64 10.97 3.79
C GLU A 385 -20.44 11.87 3.47
N VAL A 386 -19.58 12.09 4.46
CA VAL A 386 -18.35 12.89 4.30
C VAL A 386 -17.46 12.31 3.21
N ILE A 387 -17.16 11.01 3.30
CA ILE A 387 -16.26 10.35 2.35
C ILE A 387 -16.87 10.28 0.95
N SER A 388 -18.18 10.03 0.84
CA SER A 388 -18.87 10.04 -0.46
C SER A 388 -18.82 11.41 -1.13
N GLN A 389 -18.98 12.49 -0.36
CA GLN A 389 -18.86 13.84 -0.90
C GLN A 389 -17.44 14.18 -1.33
N ILE A 390 -16.43 13.82 -0.53
CA ILE A 390 -15.03 13.98 -0.91
C ILE A 390 -14.76 13.25 -2.23
N SER A 391 -15.15 11.98 -2.32
CA SER A 391 -14.97 11.17 -3.54
C SER A 391 -15.66 11.78 -4.75
N SER A 392 -16.88 12.28 -4.61
CA SER A 392 -17.65 12.86 -5.72
C SER A 392 -17.09 14.19 -6.26
N HIS A 393 -16.31 14.93 -5.44
CA HIS A 393 -15.67 16.18 -5.83
C HIS A 393 -14.17 16.03 -6.18
N SER A 394 -13.64 14.80 -6.18
CA SER A 394 -12.21 14.53 -6.36
C SER A 394 -11.98 13.56 -7.53
N ASN A 395 -11.98 14.11 -8.74
CA ASN A 395 -11.71 13.31 -9.94
C ASN A 395 -10.20 13.02 -10.05
N ASN A 396 -9.84 11.74 -10.14
CA ASN A 396 -8.45 11.27 -10.30
C ASN A 396 -7.49 11.63 -9.16
N ALA A 397 -7.97 11.98 -7.96
CA ALA A 397 -7.09 12.20 -6.82
C ALA A 397 -6.38 10.91 -6.36
N TYR A 398 -5.20 11.06 -5.78
CA TYR A 398 -4.59 10.03 -4.97
C TYR A 398 -5.20 10.05 -3.57
N PHE A 399 -5.62 8.90 -3.10
CA PHE A 399 -6.15 8.75 -1.76
C PHE A 399 -5.17 7.97 -0.89
N THR A 400 -4.75 8.58 0.21
CA THR A 400 -4.08 7.83 1.28
C THR A 400 -5.04 7.67 2.45
N THR A 401 -5.01 6.53 3.11
CA THR A 401 -5.81 6.35 4.32
C THR A 401 -4.94 5.94 5.49
N ASP A 402 -5.31 6.40 6.66
CA ASP A 402 -4.87 5.79 7.89
C ASP A 402 -5.71 4.53 8.20
N VAL A 403 -5.43 3.83 9.30
CA VAL A 403 -6.06 2.56 9.65
C VAL A 403 -7.14 2.73 10.73
N GLY A 404 -8.32 2.18 10.47
CA GLY A 404 -9.49 2.23 11.35
C GLY A 404 -10.81 2.18 10.57
N GLN A 405 -11.91 2.60 11.20
CA GLN A 405 -13.22 2.65 10.52
C GLN A 405 -13.20 3.55 9.29
N HIS A 406 -12.53 4.70 9.36
CA HIS A 406 -12.39 5.63 8.23
C HIS A 406 -11.74 4.99 7.00
N GLN A 407 -10.80 4.05 7.19
CA GLN A 407 -10.19 3.25 6.12
C GLN A 407 -11.24 2.38 5.43
N MET A 408 -12.07 1.71 6.20
CA MET A 408 -13.09 0.81 5.66
C MET A 408 -14.19 1.59 4.94
N TRP A 409 -14.67 2.70 5.52
CA TRP A 409 -15.60 3.59 4.83
C TRP A 409 -14.98 4.19 3.55
N ALA A 410 -13.72 4.59 3.59
CA ALA A 410 -13.02 5.04 2.38
C ALA A 410 -12.92 3.92 1.33
N ALA A 411 -12.63 2.68 1.74
CA ALA A 411 -12.61 1.54 0.83
C ALA A 411 -13.97 1.26 0.18
N GLN A 412 -15.07 1.51 0.91
CA GLN A 412 -16.44 1.33 0.42
C GLN A 412 -16.91 2.47 -0.51
N PHE A 413 -16.56 3.73 -0.20
CA PHE A 413 -17.20 4.90 -0.83
C PHE A 413 -16.27 5.73 -1.73
N VAL A 414 -14.94 5.63 -1.59
CA VAL A 414 -14.02 6.32 -2.51
C VAL A 414 -13.99 5.61 -3.85
N LYS A 415 -14.11 6.37 -4.94
CA LYS A 415 -13.89 5.90 -6.31
C LYS A 415 -12.48 6.27 -6.73
N THR A 416 -11.73 5.30 -7.19
CA THR A 416 -10.32 5.48 -7.55
C THR A 416 -9.92 4.55 -8.70
N SER A 417 -8.74 4.75 -9.25
CA SER A 417 -8.20 3.96 -10.36
C SER A 417 -6.70 3.78 -10.23
N GLN A 418 -6.19 2.73 -10.84
CA GLN A 418 -4.76 2.45 -10.93
C GLN A 418 -4.05 2.46 -9.56
N ARG A 419 -2.88 3.14 -9.46
CA ARG A 419 -2.04 3.26 -8.26
C ARG A 419 -2.48 4.38 -7.30
N ARG A 420 -3.71 4.88 -7.42
CA ARG A 420 -4.20 6.06 -6.67
C ARG A 420 -4.83 5.72 -5.31
N TRP A 421 -4.71 4.47 -4.88
CA TRP A 421 -5.18 4.00 -3.57
C TRP A 421 -4.01 3.50 -2.73
N LEU A 422 -3.70 4.20 -1.64
CA LEU A 422 -2.54 3.97 -0.80
C LEU A 422 -2.98 3.78 0.66
N THR A 423 -2.80 2.58 1.19
CA THR A 423 -3.26 2.22 2.55
C THR A 423 -2.41 1.11 3.14
N SER A 424 -2.31 1.00 4.45
CA SER A 424 -1.69 -0.14 5.12
C SER A 424 -2.75 -1.23 5.32
N ALA A 425 -2.60 -2.36 4.65
CA ALA A 425 -3.57 -3.45 4.71
C ALA A 425 -3.06 -4.64 5.55
N GLY A 426 -1.93 -5.23 5.17
CA GLY A 426 -1.47 -6.47 5.78
C GLY A 426 -1.03 -6.33 7.23
N LEU A 427 -0.33 -5.26 7.58
CA LEU A 427 0.05 -4.95 8.96
C LEU A 427 -1.02 -4.12 9.68
N GLY A 428 -1.76 -3.29 8.96
CA GLY A 428 -2.80 -2.44 9.55
C GLY A 428 -2.23 -1.33 10.43
N THR A 429 -1.22 -0.62 9.94
CA THR A 429 -0.44 0.35 10.71
C THR A 429 -1.17 1.67 10.87
N MET A 430 -1.62 1.99 12.08
CA MET A 430 -2.05 3.34 12.43
C MET A 430 -0.86 4.32 12.37
N GLY A 431 -1.09 5.53 11.85
CA GLY A 431 -0.04 6.53 11.59
C GLY A 431 0.55 6.48 10.18
N TYR A 432 0.05 5.61 9.31
CA TYR A 432 0.48 5.49 7.91
C TYR A 432 0.02 6.66 7.03
N GLY A 433 -1.19 7.17 7.25
CA GLY A 433 -1.92 8.02 6.29
C GLY A 433 -1.20 9.30 5.89
N LEU A 434 -0.75 10.11 6.85
CA LEU A 434 -0.09 11.40 6.59
C LEU A 434 1.30 11.24 5.96
N PRO A 435 2.22 10.41 6.49
CA PRO A 435 3.49 10.16 5.82
C PRO A 435 3.33 9.58 4.41
N ALA A 436 2.34 8.71 4.20
CA ALA A 436 2.02 8.18 2.88
C ALA A 436 1.57 9.28 1.91
N ALA A 437 0.79 10.25 2.40
CA ALA A 437 0.40 11.43 1.60
C ALA A 437 1.61 12.28 1.21
N ILE A 438 2.59 12.44 2.11
CA ILE A 438 3.86 13.10 1.80
C ILE A 438 4.58 12.36 0.67
N GLY A 439 4.73 11.05 0.77
CA GLY A 439 5.38 10.24 -0.27
C GLY A 439 4.68 10.32 -1.61
N ALA A 440 3.34 10.28 -1.62
CA ALA A 440 2.53 10.41 -2.83
C ALA A 440 2.64 11.81 -3.45
N GLN A 441 2.64 12.88 -2.64
CA GLN A 441 2.75 14.25 -3.14
C GLN A 441 4.14 14.55 -3.72
N VAL A 442 5.20 14.03 -3.10
CA VAL A 442 6.57 14.12 -3.64
C VAL A 442 6.68 13.35 -4.97
N ALA A 443 6.01 12.20 -5.08
CA ALA A 443 5.95 11.42 -6.32
C ALA A 443 5.20 12.13 -7.45
N HIS A 444 4.14 12.85 -7.12
CA HIS A 444 3.22 13.49 -8.07
C HIS A 444 2.90 14.92 -7.61
N PRO A 445 3.83 15.88 -7.81
CA PRO A 445 3.71 17.23 -7.27
C PRO A 445 2.49 18.00 -7.80
N ASP A 446 2.08 17.73 -9.04
CA ASP A 446 0.97 18.41 -9.72
C ASP A 446 -0.41 17.74 -9.51
N GLU A 447 -0.44 16.60 -8.83
CA GLU A 447 -1.67 15.83 -8.62
C GLU A 447 -2.30 16.15 -7.26
N GLN A 448 -3.61 15.99 -7.16
CA GLN A 448 -4.32 16.15 -5.91
C GLN A 448 -4.13 14.94 -5.00
N ILE A 449 -3.61 15.17 -3.79
CA ILE A 449 -3.42 14.15 -2.76
C ILE A 449 -4.37 14.41 -1.60
N ILE A 450 -5.19 13.42 -1.25
CA ILE A 450 -6.15 13.48 -0.16
C ILE A 450 -5.83 12.40 0.87
N CYS A 451 -5.47 12.82 2.07
CA CYS A 451 -5.25 11.96 3.22
C CYS A 451 -6.53 11.85 4.04
N ILE A 452 -7.12 10.66 4.16
CA ILE A 452 -8.28 10.38 5.02
C ILE A 452 -7.78 9.66 6.26
N SER A 453 -7.83 10.32 7.41
CA SER A 453 -7.36 9.79 8.69
C SER A 453 -8.45 9.85 9.76
N GLY A 454 -8.36 9.02 10.79
CA GLY A 454 -9.15 9.15 12.01
C GLY A 454 -8.41 9.99 13.04
N ASP A 455 -9.15 10.60 13.96
CA ASP A 455 -8.59 11.45 15.01
C ASP A 455 -7.58 10.74 15.92
N ALA A 456 -7.74 9.46 16.17
CA ALA A 456 -6.81 8.66 16.97
C ALA A 456 -5.54 8.31 16.18
N SER A 457 -5.67 7.79 14.96
CA SER A 457 -4.54 7.35 14.14
C SER A 457 -3.69 8.52 13.63
N PHE A 458 -4.30 9.65 13.32
CA PHE A 458 -3.61 10.87 12.89
C PHE A 458 -2.57 11.36 13.92
N GLN A 459 -2.85 11.18 15.21
CA GLN A 459 -1.94 11.60 16.28
C GLN A 459 -0.62 10.82 16.30
N MET A 460 -0.56 9.61 15.72
CA MET A 460 0.64 8.77 15.77
C MET A 460 1.82 9.28 14.93
N ASN A 461 1.53 10.07 13.87
CA ASN A 461 2.54 10.71 13.04
C ASN A 461 2.20 12.19 12.77
N ILE A 462 1.52 12.85 13.70
CA ILE A 462 1.08 14.24 13.61
C ILE A 462 2.26 15.22 13.41
N GLN A 463 3.45 14.89 13.89
CA GLN A 463 4.67 15.68 13.73
C GLN A 463 5.06 15.86 12.25
N GLU A 464 4.60 14.99 11.35
CA GLU A 464 4.87 15.12 9.92
C GLU A 464 4.13 16.30 9.27
N LEU A 465 3.24 16.99 9.99
CA LEU A 465 2.78 18.33 9.61
C LEU A 465 3.96 19.31 9.43
N GLY A 466 5.03 19.12 10.20
CA GLY A 466 6.25 19.89 10.01
C GLY A 466 6.93 19.64 8.66
N THR A 467 6.90 18.41 8.16
CA THR A 467 7.38 18.06 6.81
C THR A 467 6.48 18.68 5.74
N VAL A 468 5.16 18.56 5.89
CA VAL A 468 4.18 19.17 4.98
C VAL A 468 4.40 20.68 4.87
N ALA A 469 4.58 21.36 6.02
CA ALA A 469 4.79 22.81 6.07
C ALA A 469 6.12 23.23 5.45
N GLN A 470 7.21 22.50 5.75
CA GLN A 470 8.56 22.80 5.26
C GLN A 470 8.65 22.78 3.74
N TYR A 471 8.00 21.81 3.10
CA TYR A 471 8.04 21.63 1.64
C TYR A 471 6.81 22.22 0.94
N GLY A 472 5.87 22.85 1.68
CA GLY A 472 4.68 23.45 1.10
C GLY A 472 3.77 22.45 0.38
N LEU A 473 3.74 21.19 0.79
CA LEU A 473 3.03 20.12 0.09
C LEU A 473 1.52 20.32 0.12
N PRO A 474 0.81 20.50 -1.02
CA PRO A 474 -0.59 20.92 -1.07
C PRO A 474 -1.59 19.80 -0.71
N ILE A 475 -1.27 18.98 0.29
CA ILE A 475 -2.05 17.83 0.74
C ILE A 475 -3.36 18.28 1.41
N LYS A 476 -4.47 17.61 1.07
CA LYS A 476 -5.76 17.76 1.74
C LYS A 476 -5.87 16.74 2.86
N ILE A 477 -5.64 17.18 4.09
CA ILE A 477 -5.63 16.30 5.28
C ILE A 477 -7.02 16.32 5.90
N ILE A 478 -7.77 15.24 5.77
CA ILE A 478 -9.14 15.10 6.25
C ILE A 478 -9.14 14.21 7.49
N VAL A 479 -9.46 14.79 8.63
CA VAL A 479 -9.58 14.05 9.89
C VAL A 479 -11.06 13.76 10.17
N ILE A 480 -11.43 12.49 10.07
CA ILE A 480 -12.77 11.98 10.45
C ILE A 480 -12.78 11.82 11.98
N ASN A 481 -13.36 12.79 12.66
CA ASN A 481 -13.24 12.92 14.11
C ASN A 481 -14.52 12.46 14.82
N ASN A 482 -14.50 11.24 15.32
CA ASN A 482 -15.56 10.67 16.15
C ASN A 482 -15.19 10.59 17.64
N LYS A 483 -13.98 11.04 18.02
CA LYS A 483 -13.42 11.01 19.39
C LYS A 483 -13.17 9.60 19.94
N TRP A 484 -13.04 8.61 19.08
CA TRP A 484 -12.85 7.23 19.47
C TRP A 484 -11.75 6.56 18.61
N GLN A 485 -11.12 5.55 19.19
CA GLN A 485 -10.53 4.48 18.39
C GLN A 485 -11.70 3.64 17.84
N GLY A 486 -12.32 4.13 16.75
CA GLY A 486 -13.65 3.70 16.34
C GLY A 486 -13.77 2.22 16.04
N MET A 487 -12.79 1.59 15.38
CA MET A 487 -12.80 0.16 15.12
C MET A 487 -12.68 -0.66 16.41
N VAL A 488 -11.84 -0.23 17.36
CA VAL A 488 -11.73 -0.86 18.69
C VAL A 488 -13.05 -0.75 19.45
N ARG A 489 -13.67 0.45 19.45
CA ARG A 489 -14.98 0.66 20.02
C ARG A 489 -16.05 -0.27 19.43
N GLN A 490 -16.11 -0.38 18.09
CA GLN A 490 -17.04 -1.25 17.39
C GLN A 490 -16.88 -2.72 17.82
N TRP A 491 -15.64 -3.21 17.96
CA TRP A 491 -15.37 -4.56 18.44
C TRP A 491 -15.75 -4.74 19.90
N GLN A 492 -15.48 -3.76 20.77
CA GLN A 492 -15.89 -3.78 22.17
C GLN A 492 -17.42 -3.83 22.30
N GLN A 493 -18.13 -3.09 21.44
CA GLN A 493 -19.57 -3.14 21.36
C GLN A 493 -20.08 -4.53 20.94
N ALA A 494 -19.55 -5.06 19.86
CA ALA A 494 -20.07 -6.28 19.25
C ALA A 494 -19.69 -7.55 20.02
N PHE A 495 -18.50 -7.61 20.65
CA PHE A 495 -17.93 -8.86 21.16
C PHE A 495 -17.52 -8.83 22.64
N TYR A 496 -17.49 -7.65 23.26
CA TYR A 496 -17.01 -7.50 24.64
C TYR A 496 -18.03 -6.85 25.58
N GLY A 497 -19.33 -6.95 25.24
CA GLY A 497 -20.44 -6.50 26.10
C GLY A 497 -20.37 -5.00 26.44
N GLU A 498 -20.02 -4.18 25.43
CA GLU A 498 -19.94 -2.70 25.54
C GLU A 498 -18.96 -2.19 26.61
N ARG A 499 -17.97 -3.00 26.99
CA ARG A 499 -16.91 -2.56 27.90
C ARG A 499 -15.85 -1.77 27.12
N TYR A 500 -16.07 -0.47 26.98
CA TYR A 500 -15.24 0.47 26.20
C TYR A 500 -13.94 0.83 26.91
N SER A 501 -13.07 -0.16 27.15
CA SER A 501 -11.81 0.02 27.85
C SER A 501 -10.80 0.76 26.97
N HIS A 502 -10.37 1.95 27.41
CA HIS A 502 -9.32 2.77 26.81
C HIS A 502 -9.45 3.10 25.32
N SER A 503 -10.68 3.08 24.77
CA SER A 503 -10.94 3.42 23.37
C SER A 503 -11.51 4.84 23.15
N ASN A 504 -11.97 5.51 24.23
CA ASN A 504 -12.44 6.89 24.17
C ASN A 504 -11.26 7.87 24.20
N MET A 505 -11.17 8.75 23.22
CA MET A 505 -10.09 9.73 23.04
C MET A 505 -10.50 11.16 23.43
N GLU A 506 -11.76 11.39 23.82
CA GLU A 506 -12.34 12.72 23.97
C GLU A 506 -11.57 13.62 24.96
N LYS A 507 -11.21 13.10 26.14
CA LYS A 507 -10.57 13.88 27.19
C LYS A 507 -9.18 14.39 26.83
N GLY A 508 -8.48 13.70 25.93
CA GLY A 508 -7.11 14.05 25.51
C GLY A 508 -7.02 14.53 24.07
N ALA A 509 -8.17 14.68 23.38
CA ALA A 509 -8.19 15.07 21.98
C ALA A 509 -7.65 16.50 21.79
N PRO A 510 -6.65 16.70 20.91
CA PRO A 510 -6.17 18.03 20.58
C PRO A 510 -7.20 18.79 19.74
N ASN A 511 -7.10 20.12 19.76
CA ASN A 511 -7.76 20.93 18.75
C ASN A 511 -6.93 20.88 17.46
N PHE A 512 -7.33 20.04 16.50
CA PHE A 512 -6.57 19.80 15.27
C PHE A 512 -6.41 21.06 14.41
N VAL A 513 -7.38 21.99 14.42
CA VAL A 513 -7.27 23.28 13.72
C VAL A 513 -6.11 24.09 14.29
N LYS A 514 -6.04 24.22 15.62
CA LYS A 514 -4.94 24.95 16.28
C LYS A 514 -3.59 24.25 16.08
N VAL A 515 -3.57 22.92 16.02
CA VAL A 515 -2.34 22.17 15.73
C VAL A 515 -1.86 22.48 14.31
N ALA A 516 -2.74 22.47 13.31
CA ALA A 516 -2.39 22.86 11.94
C ALA A 516 -1.85 24.28 11.87
N GLU A 517 -2.55 25.24 12.51
CA GLU A 517 -2.14 26.65 12.58
C GLU A 517 -0.76 26.83 13.24
N ALA A 518 -0.44 26.02 14.27
CA ALA A 518 0.87 26.03 14.92
C ALA A 518 2.02 25.61 13.99
N TYR A 519 1.73 24.78 12.96
CA TYR A 519 2.67 24.43 11.89
C TYR A 519 2.59 25.38 10.69
N GLY A 520 1.76 26.43 10.73
CA GLY A 520 1.56 27.36 9.60
C GLY A 520 0.68 26.78 8.48
N ILE A 521 -0.08 25.72 8.76
CA ILE A 521 -1.00 25.06 7.82
C ILE A 521 -2.42 25.58 8.06
N ARG A 522 -3.18 25.85 6.99
CA ARG A 522 -4.58 26.24 7.10
C ARG A 522 -5.40 25.17 7.81
N GLY A 523 -6.03 25.52 8.93
CA GLY A 523 -6.93 24.66 9.69
C GLY A 523 -8.40 25.04 9.45
N VAL A 524 -9.27 24.05 9.29
CA VAL A 524 -10.71 24.22 9.09
C VAL A 524 -11.47 23.21 9.95
N SER A 525 -12.56 23.65 10.61
CA SER A 525 -13.50 22.73 11.26
C SER A 525 -14.81 22.68 10.48
N ILE A 526 -15.38 21.49 10.34
CA ILE A 526 -16.71 21.22 9.78
C ILE A 526 -17.51 20.44 10.82
N ASN A 527 -18.67 21.00 11.21
CA ASN A 527 -19.47 20.47 12.31
C ASN A 527 -20.85 19.98 11.89
N ASN A 528 -21.30 20.32 10.68
CA ASN A 528 -22.62 19.98 10.18
C ASN A 528 -22.66 19.90 8.65
N ARG A 529 -23.78 19.36 8.13
CA ARG A 529 -23.98 19.13 6.69
C ARG A 529 -24.00 20.41 5.87
N GLN A 530 -24.52 21.51 6.40
CA GLN A 530 -24.56 22.80 5.66
C GLN A 530 -23.13 23.30 5.43
N GLU A 531 -22.28 23.25 6.46
CA GLU A 531 -20.86 23.61 6.33
C GLU A 531 -20.13 22.69 5.35
N LEU A 532 -20.36 21.36 5.42
CA LEU A 532 -19.77 20.42 4.49
C LEU A 532 -20.14 20.75 3.04
N ASN A 533 -21.43 20.87 2.75
CA ASN A 533 -21.92 21.12 1.39
C ASN A 533 -21.43 22.46 0.81
N SER A 534 -21.30 23.48 1.65
CA SER A 534 -20.89 24.82 1.19
C SER A 534 -19.37 24.95 1.00
N ARG A 535 -18.56 24.14 1.68
CA ARG A 535 -17.11 24.36 1.76
C ARG A 535 -16.28 23.25 1.15
N ILE A 536 -16.84 22.05 0.92
CA ILE A 536 -16.05 20.89 0.48
C ILE A 536 -15.29 21.17 -0.82
N LYS A 537 -15.93 21.82 -1.79
CA LYS A 537 -15.28 22.16 -3.05
C LYS A 537 -14.14 23.16 -2.85
N GLU A 538 -14.38 24.25 -2.08
CA GLU A 538 -13.34 25.24 -1.76
C GLU A 538 -12.13 24.60 -1.07
N ILE A 539 -12.38 23.65 -0.16
CA ILE A 539 -11.34 22.92 0.56
C ILE A 539 -10.50 22.07 -0.38
N LEU A 540 -11.15 21.33 -1.27
CA LEU A 540 -10.45 20.43 -2.20
C LEU A 540 -9.70 21.21 -3.30
N ASP A 541 -10.22 22.35 -3.71
CA ASP A 541 -9.62 23.23 -4.73
C ASP A 541 -8.57 24.19 -4.13
N TYR A 542 -8.38 24.24 -2.80
CA TYR A 542 -7.40 25.12 -2.16
C TYR A 542 -5.98 24.81 -2.60
N ASP A 543 -5.26 25.82 -3.09
CA ASP A 543 -3.86 25.69 -3.50
C ASP A 543 -2.93 25.83 -2.29
N GLY A 544 -2.66 24.73 -1.61
CA GLY A 544 -1.80 24.66 -0.43
C GLY A 544 -2.19 23.54 0.53
N PRO A 545 -1.39 23.31 1.58
CA PRO A 545 -1.73 22.35 2.62
C PRO A 545 -2.91 22.83 3.46
N ILE A 546 -3.84 21.92 3.72
CA ILE A 546 -5.01 22.20 4.54
C ILE A 546 -5.36 20.99 5.41
N LEU A 547 -5.64 21.24 6.69
CA LEU A 547 -6.17 20.25 7.61
C LEU A 547 -7.62 20.56 7.91
N VAL A 548 -8.49 19.57 7.71
CA VAL A 548 -9.93 19.69 7.93
C VAL A 548 -10.37 18.72 9.01
N ASP A 549 -10.76 19.24 10.16
CA ASP A 549 -11.29 18.49 11.28
C ASP A 549 -12.80 18.36 11.13
N ILE A 550 -13.30 17.21 10.68
CA ILE A 550 -14.72 16.96 10.41
C ILE A 550 -15.33 16.16 11.55
N LYS A 551 -16.24 16.80 12.29
CA LYS A 551 -16.97 16.15 13.40
C LYS A 551 -18.05 15.25 12.84
N VAL A 552 -17.98 13.96 13.19
CA VAL A 552 -18.96 12.95 12.76
C VAL A 552 -19.62 12.31 13.98
N VAL A 553 -20.71 11.57 13.74
CA VAL A 553 -21.37 10.81 14.79
C VAL A 553 -20.39 9.84 15.48
N PRO A 554 -20.36 9.79 16.82
CA PRO A 554 -19.33 9.04 17.56
C PRO A 554 -19.57 7.52 17.57
N ASP A 555 -20.79 7.08 17.36
CA ASP A 555 -21.25 5.69 17.55
C ASP A 555 -21.57 4.95 16.24
N GLU A 556 -21.29 5.57 15.09
CA GLU A 556 -21.46 4.91 13.80
C GLU A 556 -20.52 3.70 13.67
N ASN A 557 -21.05 2.59 13.19
CA ASN A 557 -20.32 1.37 12.94
C ASN A 557 -20.11 1.12 11.44
N CYS A 558 -18.99 0.51 11.09
CA CYS A 558 -18.70 0.13 9.72
C CYS A 558 -19.38 -1.18 9.36
N TYR A 559 -20.41 -1.13 8.53
CA TYR A 559 -21.18 -2.27 8.04
C TYR A 559 -21.13 -2.34 6.50
N PRO A 560 -21.37 -3.55 5.91
CA PRO A 560 -21.49 -4.84 6.59
C PRO A 560 -20.21 -5.27 7.27
N MET A 561 -20.31 -6.24 8.20
CA MET A 561 -19.16 -6.81 8.89
C MET A 561 -19.28 -8.32 9.01
N VAL A 562 -18.27 -9.06 8.53
CA VAL A 562 -18.11 -10.49 8.82
C VAL A 562 -17.42 -10.63 10.16
N ALA A 563 -18.11 -11.22 11.15
CA ALA A 563 -17.52 -11.44 12.47
C ALA A 563 -16.38 -12.48 12.42
N PRO A 564 -15.38 -12.40 13.32
CA PRO A 564 -14.31 -13.38 13.39
C PRO A 564 -14.83 -14.82 13.47
N GLY A 565 -14.28 -15.71 12.66
CA GLY A 565 -14.66 -17.12 12.61
C GLY A 565 -16.01 -17.40 11.92
N LYS A 566 -16.63 -16.41 11.30
CA LYS A 566 -17.84 -16.56 10.48
C LYS A 566 -17.48 -16.61 8.99
N SER A 567 -18.38 -17.21 8.20
CA SER A 567 -18.25 -17.19 6.74
C SER A 567 -18.68 -15.85 6.16
N ASN A 568 -18.25 -15.58 4.93
CA ASN A 568 -18.61 -14.35 4.21
C ASN A 568 -20.13 -14.19 3.99
N ALA A 569 -20.89 -15.29 4.01
CA ALA A 569 -22.34 -15.23 3.93
C ALA A 569 -23.01 -14.81 5.26
N GLN A 570 -22.27 -14.79 6.38
CA GLN A 570 -22.78 -14.48 7.73
C GLN A 570 -22.33 -13.10 8.17
N MET A 571 -22.96 -12.07 7.64
CA MET A 571 -22.64 -10.68 7.94
C MET A 571 -23.54 -10.07 9.02
N ILE A 572 -22.98 -9.11 9.76
CA ILE A 572 -23.71 -8.24 10.70
C ILE A 572 -24.02 -6.93 9.98
N GLY A 573 -25.19 -6.34 10.27
CA GLY A 573 -25.59 -5.05 9.70
C GLY A 573 -26.08 -5.12 8.25
N VAL A 574 -26.69 -6.26 7.90
CA VAL A 574 -27.31 -6.53 6.59
C VAL A 574 -28.83 -6.53 6.74
#